data_ae902f386a34c08959541d270f5d632d
#
_entry.id   ae902f386a34c08959541d270f5d632d
#
_cell.length_a   1.000
_cell.length_b   1.000
_cell.length_c   1.000
_cell.angle_alpha   90.00
_cell.angle_beta   90.00
_cell.angle_gamma   90.00
#
_symmetry.space_group_name_H-M   'P 1'
#
loop_
_entity.id
_entity.type
_entity.pdbx_description
1 polymer ?
#
loop_
_entity_poly.entity_id
_entity_poly.type
_entity_poly.pdbx_seq_one_letter_code
_entity_poly.pdbx_strand_id
1 'polypeptide(L)'
;MKIKADEISSVLKKEIENYQSDLAVDEVGTVLEVGDGIARIYGISNCMAGEMLEFSNGANGLAFNLEENSIGAVILGEFATLKEGDEVKRTGTVMQVPCGKAMLGRVVDPLGNPVDGKGPIKTKHFRPVESAAPGIADRKSVHQPLQTGIKAIDSTIPIGRGQRELIIG
;
A
#
# COMPACT_ATOMS: atom_id res chain seq x y z
N MET A 1 3.82 -2.16 -59.20
CA MET A 1 3.69 -3.21 -58.18
C MET A 1 2.29 -3.07 -57.59
N LYS A 2 1.34 -3.97 -57.94
CA LYS A 2 -0.05 -3.95 -57.44
C LYS A 2 -0.07 -4.75 -56.15
N ILE A 3 -0.13 -4.07 -55.01
CA ILE A 3 -0.33 -4.73 -53.71
C ILE A 3 -1.78 -5.26 -53.73
N LYS A 4 -1.96 -6.55 -53.53
CA LYS A 4 -3.28 -7.19 -53.46
C LYS A 4 -3.95 -6.86 -52.13
N ALA A 5 -5.22 -6.49 -52.17
CA ALA A 5 -6.00 -6.14 -50.96
C ALA A 5 -5.99 -7.25 -49.90
N ASP A 6 -5.86 -8.49 -50.29
CA ASP A 6 -5.75 -9.65 -49.40
C ASP A 6 -4.45 -9.70 -48.59
N GLU A 7 -3.35 -9.20 -49.18
CA GLU A 7 -2.06 -9.13 -48.48
C GLU A 7 -2.06 -8.03 -47.39
N ILE A 8 -2.71 -6.92 -47.68
CA ILE A 8 -2.88 -5.83 -46.68
C ILE A 8 -3.77 -6.30 -45.54
N SER A 9 -4.89 -7.00 -45.86
CA SER A 9 -5.80 -7.53 -44.85
C SER A 9 -5.13 -8.58 -43.96
N SER A 10 -4.27 -9.44 -44.50
CA SER A 10 -3.55 -10.45 -43.71
C SER A 10 -2.47 -9.85 -42.85
N VAL A 11 -1.78 -8.81 -43.29
CA VAL A 11 -0.78 -8.07 -42.50
C VAL A 11 -1.48 -7.29 -41.37
N LEU A 12 -2.56 -6.58 -41.67
CA LEU A 12 -3.35 -5.86 -40.65
C LEU A 12 -3.93 -6.81 -39.61
N LYS A 13 -4.43 -7.99 -40.02
CA LYS A 13 -4.91 -9.00 -39.08
C LYS A 13 -3.81 -9.52 -38.16
N LYS A 14 -2.63 -9.76 -38.69
CA LYS A 14 -1.46 -10.21 -37.95
C LYS A 14 -0.91 -9.13 -37.02
N GLU A 15 -0.95 -7.87 -37.43
CA GLU A 15 -0.59 -6.72 -36.62
C GLU A 15 -1.61 -6.50 -35.49
N ILE A 16 -2.93 -6.68 -35.76
CA ILE A 16 -3.98 -6.58 -34.76
C ILE A 16 -3.93 -7.76 -33.78
N GLU A 17 -3.63 -8.97 -34.22
CA GLU A 17 -3.44 -10.15 -33.36
C GLU A 17 -2.16 -10.06 -32.52
N ASN A 18 -1.10 -9.46 -33.05
CA ASN A 18 0.13 -9.16 -32.30
C ASN A 18 0.06 -7.85 -31.48
N TYR A 19 -1.00 -7.05 -31.68
CA TYR A 19 -1.30 -5.88 -30.88
C TYR A 19 -2.03 -6.25 -29.57
N GLN A 20 -1.64 -7.38 -28.96
CA GLN A 20 -1.67 -7.53 -27.53
C GLN A 20 -0.53 -6.64 -27.00
N SER A 21 -0.73 -5.37 -27.10
CA SER A 21 -0.05 -4.42 -26.25
C SER A 21 -0.35 -4.84 -24.82
N ASP A 22 0.66 -5.28 -24.10
CA ASP A 22 0.75 -5.01 -22.67
C ASP A 22 0.79 -3.47 -22.50
N LEU A 23 -0.28 -2.83 -22.86
CA LEU A 23 -0.69 -1.60 -22.24
C LEU A 23 -1.00 -2.04 -20.81
N ALA A 24 0.01 -1.98 -19.95
CA ALA A 24 -0.23 -1.57 -18.60
C ALA A 24 -0.93 -0.21 -18.76
N VAL A 25 -2.25 -0.25 -18.88
CA VAL A 25 -3.08 0.93 -18.75
C VAL A 25 -2.95 1.24 -17.28
N ASP A 26 -1.96 2.07 -16.95
CA ASP A 26 -1.97 2.77 -15.67
C ASP A 26 -3.31 3.48 -15.69
N GLU A 27 -4.31 2.92 -14.98
CA GLU A 27 -5.60 3.58 -14.88
C GLU A 27 -5.33 4.91 -14.20
N VAL A 28 -5.54 5.97 -14.96
CA VAL A 28 -5.36 7.34 -14.51
C VAL A 28 -6.73 7.88 -14.17
N GLY A 29 -6.89 8.30 -12.93
CA GLY A 29 -8.07 8.99 -12.44
C GLY A 29 -7.85 10.48 -12.37
N THR A 30 -8.92 11.20 -12.09
CA THR A 30 -8.94 12.65 -11.92
C THR A 30 -9.50 12.99 -10.55
N VAL A 31 -8.86 13.91 -9.85
CA VAL A 31 -9.34 14.47 -8.59
C VAL A 31 -10.57 15.31 -8.85
N LEU A 32 -11.71 14.92 -8.26
CA LEU A 32 -12.96 15.68 -8.30
C LEU A 32 -13.00 16.78 -7.25
N GLU A 33 -12.50 16.45 -6.06
CA GLU A 33 -12.54 17.31 -4.89
C GLU A 33 -11.36 16.97 -3.97
N VAL A 34 -10.77 17.97 -3.34
CA VAL A 34 -9.72 17.78 -2.35
C VAL A 34 -9.94 18.71 -1.17
N GLY A 35 -9.87 18.17 0.04
CA GLY A 35 -10.01 18.94 1.28
C GLY A 35 -9.66 18.11 2.50
N ASP A 36 -9.09 18.74 3.52
CA ASP A 36 -8.77 18.13 4.82
C ASP A 36 -7.97 16.82 4.74
N GLY A 37 -7.08 16.70 3.72
CA GLY A 37 -6.28 15.48 3.53
C GLY A 37 -7.04 14.32 2.89
N ILE A 38 -8.22 14.58 2.34
CA ILE A 38 -9.03 13.59 1.61
C ILE A 38 -9.20 14.06 0.16
N ALA A 39 -9.10 13.14 -0.78
CA ALA A 39 -9.41 13.37 -2.18
C ALA A 39 -10.53 12.44 -2.64
N ARG A 40 -11.47 12.98 -3.44
CA ARG A 40 -12.42 12.19 -4.22
C ARG A 40 -11.91 12.09 -5.65
N ILE A 41 -11.85 10.87 -6.16
CA ILE A 41 -11.21 10.55 -7.44
C ILE A 41 -12.23 9.82 -8.33
N TYR A 42 -12.20 10.17 -9.60
CA TYR A 42 -13.02 9.54 -10.65
C TYR A 42 -12.12 8.83 -11.66
N GLY A 43 -12.59 7.74 -12.28
CA GLY A 43 -11.97 7.11 -13.44
C GLY A 43 -11.05 5.92 -13.15
N ILE A 44 -10.89 5.50 -11.89
CA ILE A 44 -10.09 4.33 -11.50
C ILE A 44 -10.96 3.19 -10.93
N SER A 45 -11.87 2.69 -11.76
CA SER A 45 -12.93 1.74 -11.34
C SER A 45 -12.41 0.40 -10.82
N ASN A 46 -11.22 -0.03 -11.24
CA ASN A 46 -10.63 -1.31 -10.79
C ASN A 46 -9.73 -1.16 -9.56
N CYS A 47 -9.74 0.00 -8.88
CA CYS A 47 -8.97 0.23 -7.69
C CYS A 47 -9.40 -0.70 -6.54
N MET A 48 -8.44 -1.23 -5.81
CA MET A 48 -8.67 -2.08 -4.64
C MET A 48 -8.76 -1.25 -3.37
N ALA A 49 -9.54 -1.72 -2.40
CA ALA A 49 -9.53 -1.13 -1.07
C ALA A 49 -8.12 -1.27 -0.44
N GLY A 50 -7.59 -0.18 0.11
CA GLY A 50 -6.24 -0.14 0.64
C GLY A 50 -5.13 -0.05 -0.41
N GLU A 51 -5.49 0.17 -1.69
CA GLU A 51 -4.50 0.38 -2.75
C GLU A 51 -3.81 1.73 -2.59
N MET A 52 -2.51 1.73 -2.84
CA MET A 52 -1.72 2.96 -2.90
C MET A 52 -1.95 3.66 -4.23
N LEU A 53 -2.15 4.95 -4.15
CA LEU A 53 -2.33 5.86 -5.28
C LEU A 53 -1.18 6.87 -5.31
N GLU A 54 -0.81 7.31 -6.49
CA GLU A 54 0.21 8.34 -6.69
C GLU A 54 -0.42 9.57 -7.34
N PHE A 55 -0.34 10.70 -6.66
CA PHE A 55 -0.84 11.97 -7.16
C PHE A 55 0.21 12.69 -8.02
N SER A 56 -0.23 13.60 -8.88
CA SER A 56 0.61 14.38 -9.79
C SER A 56 1.70 15.19 -9.07
N ASN A 57 1.49 15.58 -7.83
CA ASN A 57 2.47 16.30 -6.99
C ASN A 57 3.49 15.37 -6.30
N GLY A 58 3.42 14.04 -6.53
CA GLY A 58 4.28 13.04 -5.90
C GLY A 58 3.82 12.61 -4.49
N ALA A 59 2.69 13.11 -3.99
CA ALA A 59 2.10 12.60 -2.76
C ALA A 59 1.50 11.21 -2.98
N ASN A 60 1.56 10.38 -1.95
CA ASN A 60 0.88 9.08 -1.96
C ASN A 60 -0.54 9.23 -1.41
N GLY A 61 -1.45 8.40 -1.90
CA GLY A 61 -2.79 8.25 -1.37
C GLY A 61 -3.11 6.82 -1.02
N LEU A 62 -4.05 6.63 -0.13
CA LEU A 62 -4.60 5.34 0.24
C LEU A 62 -6.07 5.30 -0.17
N ALA A 63 -6.45 4.42 -1.10
CA ALA A 63 -7.84 4.19 -1.45
C ALA A 63 -8.58 3.59 -0.25
N PHE A 64 -9.49 4.37 0.33
CA PHE A 64 -10.17 3.98 1.57
C PHE A 64 -11.64 3.64 1.34
N ASN A 65 -12.36 4.49 0.61
CA ASN A 65 -13.76 4.29 0.32
C ASN A 65 -13.97 4.08 -1.18
N LEU A 66 -14.58 2.94 -1.55
CA LEU A 66 -14.89 2.61 -2.93
C LEU A 66 -16.39 2.77 -3.14
N GLU A 67 -16.77 3.78 -3.91
CA GLU A 67 -18.14 4.05 -4.32
C GLU A 67 -18.33 3.62 -5.81
N GLU A 68 -19.57 3.58 -6.26
CA GLU A 68 -19.88 3.13 -7.62
C GLU A 68 -19.18 3.96 -8.71
N ASN A 69 -19.07 5.28 -8.51
CA ASN A 69 -18.54 6.21 -9.52
C ASN A 69 -17.36 7.04 -9.01
N SER A 70 -16.94 6.87 -7.76
CA SER A 70 -15.83 7.64 -7.18
C SER A 70 -15.08 6.84 -6.12
N ILE A 71 -13.88 7.26 -5.84
CA ILE A 71 -13.04 6.68 -4.79
C ILE A 71 -12.65 7.78 -3.84
N GLY A 72 -12.91 7.56 -2.54
CA GLY A 72 -12.39 8.38 -1.47
C GLY A 72 -11.00 7.89 -1.07
N ALA A 73 -10.00 8.75 -1.21
CA ALA A 73 -8.63 8.46 -0.84
C ALA A 73 -8.14 9.38 0.28
N VAL A 74 -7.41 8.82 1.22
CA VAL A 74 -6.68 9.58 2.24
C VAL A 74 -5.31 9.94 1.69
N ILE A 75 -4.95 11.22 1.71
CA ILE A 75 -3.67 11.71 1.21
C ILE A 75 -2.60 11.54 2.30
N LEU A 76 -1.52 10.84 1.96
CA LEU A 76 -0.40 10.57 2.86
C LEU A 76 0.78 11.49 2.49
N GLY A 77 0.79 12.69 3.03
CA GLY A 77 1.83 13.67 2.77
C GLY A 77 1.30 15.08 2.55
N GLU A 78 2.02 15.87 1.77
CA GLU A 78 1.67 17.27 1.45
C GLU A 78 0.50 17.30 0.46
N PHE A 79 -0.62 17.87 0.89
CA PHE A 79 -1.84 17.97 0.06
C PHE A 79 -2.18 19.41 -0.36
N ALA A 80 -1.53 20.42 0.21
CA ALA A 80 -1.85 21.82 -0.05
C ALA A 80 -1.67 22.25 -1.52
N THR A 81 -0.88 21.50 -2.28
CA THR A 81 -0.62 21.76 -3.70
C THR A 81 -1.59 21.04 -4.64
N LEU A 82 -2.33 20.04 -4.14
CA LEU A 82 -3.29 19.30 -4.94
C LEU A 82 -4.55 20.12 -5.22
N LYS A 83 -5.07 19.97 -6.44
CA LYS A 83 -6.25 20.70 -6.93
C LYS A 83 -7.22 19.76 -7.63
N GLU A 84 -8.45 20.21 -7.76
CA GLU A 84 -9.44 19.61 -8.66
C GLU A 84 -8.91 19.55 -10.08
N GLY A 85 -9.09 18.43 -10.75
CA GLY A 85 -8.58 18.16 -12.09
C GLY A 85 -7.19 17.53 -12.14
N ASP A 86 -6.48 17.43 -11.03
CA ASP A 86 -5.17 16.76 -10.97
C ASP A 86 -5.28 15.27 -11.28
N GLU A 87 -4.23 14.72 -11.88
CA GLU A 87 -4.15 13.30 -12.21
C GLU A 87 -3.74 12.45 -11.01
N VAL A 88 -4.33 11.27 -10.93
CA VAL A 88 -4.00 10.25 -9.93
C VAL A 88 -3.78 8.91 -10.61
N LYS A 89 -2.67 8.25 -10.31
CA LYS A 89 -2.33 6.93 -10.86
C LYS A 89 -2.50 5.84 -9.84
N ARG A 90 -3.00 4.70 -10.30
CA ARG A 90 -3.01 3.46 -9.52
C ARG A 90 -1.61 2.86 -9.46
N THR A 91 -1.27 2.28 -8.32
CA THR A 91 -0.01 1.52 -8.19
C THR A 91 -0.23 0.01 -8.34
N GLY A 92 -1.49 -0.46 -8.32
CA GLY A 92 -1.83 -1.88 -8.34
C GLY A 92 -1.39 -2.64 -7.07
N THR A 93 -0.92 -1.94 -6.04
CA THR A 93 -0.41 -2.54 -4.81
C THR A 93 -1.11 -1.97 -3.59
N VAL A 94 -1.53 -2.84 -2.67
CA VAL A 94 -2.04 -2.40 -1.36
C VAL A 94 -0.91 -1.81 -0.53
N MET A 95 -1.27 -0.97 0.44
CA MET A 95 -0.29 -0.35 1.34
C MET A 95 0.59 -1.40 2.02
N GLN A 96 1.88 -1.33 1.76
CA GLN A 96 2.86 -2.28 2.25
C GLN A 96 4.16 -1.57 2.64
N VAL A 97 4.92 -2.20 3.53
CA VAL A 97 6.19 -1.67 4.00
C VAL A 97 7.31 -2.67 3.76
N PRO A 98 8.54 -2.20 3.49
CA PRO A 98 9.69 -3.06 3.36
C PRO A 98 9.95 -3.79 4.69
N CYS A 99 10.40 -5.03 4.62
CA CYS A 99 10.70 -5.83 5.79
C CYS A 99 11.97 -6.67 5.61
N GLY A 100 12.40 -7.33 6.68
CA GLY A 100 13.54 -8.23 6.69
C GLY A 100 14.82 -7.60 7.24
N LYS A 101 15.94 -8.30 7.05
CA LYS A 101 17.23 -7.93 7.64
C LYS A 101 17.77 -6.58 7.18
N ALA A 102 17.36 -6.12 5.99
CA ALA A 102 17.76 -4.82 5.45
C ALA A 102 17.21 -3.62 6.26
N MET A 103 16.21 -3.87 7.10
CA MET A 103 15.60 -2.85 7.97
C MET A 103 16.32 -2.67 9.32
N LEU A 104 17.22 -3.59 9.66
CA LEU A 104 17.92 -3.52 10.95
C LEU A 104 18.81 -2.28 11.03
N GLY A 105 18.64 -1.48 12.09
CA GLY A 105 19.41 -0.26 12.31
C GLY A 105 19.07 0.89 11.35
N ARG A 106 17.92 0.81 10.65
CA ARG A 106 17.38 1.86 9.79
C ARG A 106 16.26 2.64 10.49
N VAL A 107 16.10 3.89 10.12
CA VAL A 107 14.97 4.73 10.52
C VAL A 107 14.19 5.08 9.25
N VAL A 108 12.89 4.81 9.28
CA VAL A 108 12.01 5.00 8.13
C VAL A 108 10.75 5.76 8.54
N ASP A 109 10.11 6.38 7.56
CA ASP A 109 8.77 6.92 7.70
C ASP A 109 7.70 5.81 7.72
N PRO A 110 6.42 6.12 7.94
CA PRO A 110 5.34 5.13 7.92
C PRO A 110 5.15 4.41 6.57
N LEU A 111 5.62 4.98 5.47
CA LEU A 111 5.59 4.38 4.13
C LEU A 111 6.81 3.51 3.84
N GLY A 112 7.78 3.46 4.78
CA GLY A 112 9.00 2.69 4.65
C GLY A 112 10.14 3.41 3.93
N ASN A 113 10.01 4.71 3.67
CA ASN A 113 11.09 5.51 3.08
C ASN A 113 12.14 5.84 4.14
N PRO A 114 13.44 5.72 3.81
CA PRO A 114 14.49 6.00 4.78
C PRO A 114 14.60 7.50 5.10
N VAL A 115 14.60 7.83 6.38
CA VAL A 115 14.81 9.20 6.91
C VAL A 115 16.12 9.35 7.67
N ASP A 116 16.93 8.30 7.71
CA ASP A 116 18.20 8.21 8.46
C ASP A 116 19.44 8.71 7.70
N GLY A 117 19.28 9.18 6.49
CA GLY A 117 20.37 9.64 5.64
C GLY A 117 21.32 8.53 5.12
N LYS A 118 21.01 7.24 5.38
CA LYS A 118 21.85 6.11 4.97
C LYS A 118 21.54 5.57 3.57
N GLY A 119 20.79 6.32 2.77
CA GLY A 119 20.41 5.93 1.41
C GLY A 119 19.27 4.90 1.35
N PRO A 120 18.89 4.47 0.13
CA PRO A 120 17.72 3.62 -0.11
C PRO A 120 17.87 2.23 0.52
N ILE A 121 16.73 1.65 0.93
CA ILE A 121 16.66 0.30 1.49
C ILE A 121 16.48 -0.70 0.36
N LYS A 122 17.45 -1.58 0.18
CA LYS A 122 17.40 -2.63 -0.85
C LYS A 122 16.84 -3.90 -0.24
N THR A 123 15.55 -4.12 -0.40
CA THR A 123 14.86 -5.36 -0.02
C THR A 123 13.92 -5.81 -1.13
N LYS A 124 13.70 -7.12 -1.19
CA LYS A 124 12.67 -7.74 -2.05
C LYS A 124 11.46 -8.19 -1.24
N HIS A 125 11.50 -8.00 0.09
CA HIS A 125 10.46 -8.47 0.99
C HIS A 125 9.63 -7.29 1.47
N PHE A 126 8.34 -7.35 1.19
CA PHE A 126 7.35 -6.39 1.65
C PHE A 126 6.25 -7.12 2.41
N ARG A 127 5.62 -6.43 3.34
CA ARG A 127 4.44 -6.93 4.04
C ARG A 127 3.34 -5.89 3.99
N PRO A 128 2.09 -6.30 3.76
CA PRO A 128 0.94 -5.41 3.90
C PRO A 128 0.92 -4.80 5.31
N VAL A 129 0.57 -3.54 5.39
CA VAL A 129 0.40 -2.85 6.68
C VAL A 129 -0.79 -3.44 7.42
N GLU A 130 -1.86 -3.70 6.70
CA GLU A 130 -3.02 -4.39 7.23
C GLU A 130 -2.96 -5.88 6.92
N SER A 131 -2.98 -6.70 7.95
CA SER A 131 -3.08 -8.15 7.85
C SER A 131 -4.06 -8.68 8.88
N ALA A 132 -4.80 -9.72 8.50
CA ALA A 132 -5.70 -10.38 9.43
C ALA A 132 -4.93 -10.87 10.67
N ALA A 133 -5.43 -10.52 11.86
CA ALA A 133 -4.88 -11.04 13.10
C ALA A 133 -5.14 -12.55 13.19
N PRO A 134 -4.18 -13.35 13.72
CA PRO A 134 -4.41 -14.77 13.93
C PRO A 134 -5.59 -14.99 14.88
N GLY A 135 -6.45 -15.93 14.51
CA GLY A 135 -7.62 -16.33 15.30
C GLY A 135 -7.25 -16.98 16.63
N ILE A 136 -8.25 -17.23 17.45
CA ILE A 136 -8.05 -17.88 18.78
C ILE A 136 -7.43 -19.27 18.61
N ALA A 137 -7.86 -20.02 17.59
CA ALA A 137 -7.34 -21.35 17.30
C ALA A 137 -5.88 -21.36 16.81
N ASP A 138 -5.46 -20.28 16.16
CA ASP A 138 -4.09 -20.16 15.61
C ASP A 138 -3.07 -19.68 16.65
N ARG A 139 -3.56 -19.15 17.77
CA ARG A 139 -2.70 -18.59 18.83
C ARG A 139 -2.32 -19.65 19.84
N LYS A 140 -1.03 -19.80 20.08
CA LYS A 140 -0.53 -20.59 21.20
C LYS A 140 -0.81 -19.86 22.52
N SER A 141 -1.34 -20.57 23.51
CA SER A 141 -1.52 -20.01 24.85
C SER A 141 -0.21 -19.52 25.46
N VAL A 142 -0.28 -18.49 26.29
CA VAL A 142 0.87 -17.98 27.04
C VAL A 142 1.43 -19.12 27.92
N HIS A 143 2.69 -19.47 27.73
CA HIS A 143 3.32 -20.62 28.39
C HIS A 143 4.76 -20.32 28.84
N GLN A 144 5.33 -19.19 28.43
CA GLN A 144 6.70 -18.82 28.74
C GLN A 144 6.72 -17.61 29.68
N PRO A 145 7.32 -17.70 30.89
CA PRO A 145 7.41 -16.58 31.80
C PRO A 145 8.33 -15.48 31.27
N LEU A 146 7.96 -14.24 31.54
CA LEU A 146 8.79 -13.08 31.37
C LEU A 146 9.41 -12.72 32.74
N GLN A 147 10.72 -12.89 32.88
CA GLN A 147 11.43 -12.48 34.08
C GLN A 147 11.68 -10.96 34.01
N THR A 148 11.01 -10.21 34.88
CA THR A 148 11.14 -8.75 34.93
C THR A 148 12.36 -8.32 35.77
N GLY A 149 12.83 -9.18 36.66
CA GLY A 149 13.86 -8.84 37.64
C GLY A 149 13.34 -8.09 38.88
N ILE A 150 12.03 -7.80 38.90
CA ILE A 150 11.36 -7.15 40.03
C ILE A 150 10.79 -8.26 40.93
N LYS A 151 11.37 -8.46 42.10
CA LYS A 151 10.97 -9.56 42.99
C LYS A 151 9.48 -9.58 43.31
N ALA A 152 8.88 -8.44 43.57
CA ALA A 152 7.48 -8.33 43.89
C ALA A 152 6.57 -8.81 42.75
N ILE A 153 6.91 -8.53 41.50
CA ILE A 153 6.16 -8.96 40.33
C ILE A 153 6.40 -10.45 40.06
N ASP A 154 7.67 -10.84 39.96
CA ASP A 154 8.03 -12.19 39.56
C ASP A 154 7.58 -13.26 40.56
N SER A 155 7.45 -12.90 41.85
CA SER A 155 7.04 -13.83 42.90
C SER A 155 5.54 -13.87 43.17
N THR A 156 4.81 -12.77 42.93
CA THR A 156 3.39 -12.68 43.31
C THR A 156 2.46 -12.69 42.12
N ILE A 157 2.83 -11.99 41.04
CA ILE A 157 2.01 -11.83 39.82
C ILE A 157 2.90 -12.07 38.61
N PRO A 158 3.30 -13.31 38.32
CA PRO A 158 4.21 -13.60 37.21
C PRO A 158 3.58 -13.22 35.88
N ILE A 159 4.35 -12.54 35.04
CA ILE A 159 3.94 -12.12 33.71
C ILE A 159 4.40 -13.15 32.70
N GLY A 160 3.54 -13.49 31.75
CA GLY A 160 3.88 -14.37 30.62
C GLY A 160 4.20 -13.60 29.35
N ARG A 161 5.05 -14.14 28.51
CA ARG A 161 5.35 -13.56 27.19
C ARG A 161 4.13 -13.60 26.30
N GLY A 162 3.67 -12.43 25.83
CA GLY A 162 2.44 -12.24 25.06
C GLY A 162 1.22 -11.94 25.95
N GLN A 163 1.37 -11.86 27.26
CA GLN A 163 0.32 -11.43 28.19
C GLN A 163 0.08 -9.92 28.04
N ARG A 164 -1.16 -9.53 28.32
CA ARG A 164 -1.57 -8.14 28.41
C ARG A 164 -1.79 -7.80 29.88
N GLU A 165 -1.09 -6.84 30.39
CA GLU A 165 -1.09 -6.46 31.80
C GLU A 165 -1.46 -4.98 31.92
N LEU A 166 -2.23 -4.63 32.95
CA LEU A 166 -2.58 -3.28 33.32
C LEU A 166 -1.94 -2.94 34.66
N ILE A 167 -1.13 -1.88 34.69
CA ILE A 167 -0.54 -1.33 35.91
C ILE A 167 -1.25 -0.01 36.19
N ILE A 168 -1.89 0.06 37.36
CA ILE A 168 -2.60 1.25 37.82
C ILE A 168 -1.86 1.78 39.04
N GLY A 169 -1.48 3.07 39.00
CA GLY A 169 -0.80 3.77 40.09
C GLY A 169 -1.31 5.17 40.28
#